data_5174e24dbee3f839d5defb0af709b9f2
#
_entry.id   5174e24dbee3f839d5defb0af709b9f2
#
_cell.length_a   1.000
_cell.length_b   1.000
_cell.length_c   1.000
_cell.angle_alpha   90.00
_cell.angle_beta   90.00
_cell.angle_gamma   90.00
#
_symmetry.space_group_name_H-M   'P 1'
#
loop_
_entity.id
_entity.type
_entity.pdbx_description
1 polymer ?
#
loop_
_entity_poly.entity_id
_entity_poly.type
_entity_poly.pdbx_seq_one_letter_code
_entity_poly.pdbx_strand_id
1 'polypeptide(L)'
;MSIEGKDLKFPAYVWEAPVRLWHWTMALAMIVLWGTGYFIGAPMPSVPGEASENYLMGYIRFAHFAAGYVFALAFLFRIYWAIVGNKHAREIFLVPLSMLDPTWWRGFFRVVSHYCFIRPKNDWHLGHNQLAMAAMFGMYVLGTVFMIVTGFALYGEGTLMGSWANTMFTSWVIPLIGDSQLVHTWHHLCAWYLFWFTIVHLYFVIREDITSGLTVVSSMISGWRDVKN
;
A
#
# COMPACT_ATOMS: atom_id res chain seq x y z
N MET A 1 -15.27 -18.00 -2.52
CA MET A 1 -15.18 -19.46 -2.63
C MET A 1 -13.84 -19.88 -2.04
N SER A 2 -13.84 -20.24 -0.74
CA SER A 2 -12.64 -20.76 -0.07
C SER A 2 -12.41 -22.19 -0.56
N ILE A 3 -11.31 -22.42 -1.23
CA ILE A 3 -10.86 -23.78 -1.52
C ILE A 3 -10.32 -24.31 -0.19
N GLU A 4 -11.04 -25.23 0.43
CA GLU A 4 -10.57 -25.94 1.62
C GLU A 4 -9.26 -26.66 1.27
N GLY A 5 -8.28 -26.64 2.18
CA GLY A 5 -6.89 -27.04 1.93
C GLY A 5 -6.62 -28.46 1.42
N LYS A 6 -7.66 -29.28 1.14
CA LYS A 6 -7.52 -30.65 0.64
C LYS A 6 -7.26 -30.74 -0.88
N ASP A 7 -7.56 -29.66 -1.65
CA ASP A 7 -7.46 -29.68 -3.13
C ASP A 7 -6.37 -28.74 -3.68
N LEU A 8 -5.50 -28.20 -2.82
CA LEU A 8 -4.44 -27.31 -3.25
C LEU A 8 -3.28 -28.13 -3.86
N LYS A 9 -3.00 -27.88 -5.14
CA LYS A 9 -1.84 -28.47 -5.83
C LYS A 9 -0.63 -27.53 -5.68
N PHE A 10 0.52 -28.09 -5.31
CA PHE A 10 1.79 -27.37 -5.21
C PHE A 10 2.81 -27.98 -6.16
N PRO A 11 3.76 -27.18 -6.71
CA PRO A 11 3.85 -25.72 -6.59
C PRO A 11 2.73 -25.00 -7.35
N ALA A 12 2.26 -23.84 -6.83
CA ALA A 12 1.21 -23.04 -7.44
C ALA A 12 1.74 -21.65 -7.84
N TYR A 13 1.48 -21.21 -9.09
CA TYR A 13 1.82 -19.86 -9.53
C TYR A 13 0.75 -18.87 -9.07
N VAL A 14 1.12 -18.00 -8.14
CA VAL A 14 0.20 -17.08 -7.46
C VAL A 14 0.43 -15.64 -7.92
N TRP A 15 1.67 -15.16 -7.86
CA TRP A 15 2.00 -13.78 -8.12
C TRP A 15 2.64 -13.59 -9.49
N GLU A 16 1.89 -13.02 -10.42
CA GLU A 16 2.39 -12.68 -11.74
C GLU A 16 3.53 -11.65 -11.67
N ALA A 17 4.43 -11.68 -12.65
CA ALA A 17 5.60 -10.79 -12.67
C ALA A 17 5.23 -9.30 -12.53
N PRO A 18 4.18 -8.76 -13.20
CA PRO A 18 3.76 -7.37 -13.01
C PRO A 18 3.33 -7.04 -11.59
N VAL A 19 2.68 -7.97 -10.85
CA VAL A 19 2.29 -7.77 -9.45
C VAL A 19 3.53 -7.70 -8.56
N ARG A 20 4.53 -8.52 -8.81
CA ARG A 20 5.80 -8.54 -8.07
C ARG A 20 6.61 -7.27 -8.32
N LEU A 21 6.74 -6.86 -9.58
CA LEU A 21 7.41 -5.62 -9.97
C LEU A 21 6.74 -4.41 -9.30
N TRP A 22 5.43 -4.33 -9.39
CA TRP A 22 4.65 -3.29 -8.72
C TRP A 22 4.91 -3.28 -7.21
N HIS A 23 4.87 -4.44 -6.55
CA HIS A 23 5.07 -4.54 -5.10
C HIS A 23 6.42 -3.96 -4.67
N TRP A 24 7.51 -4.35 -5.33
CA TRP A 24 8.84 -3.86 -4.98
C TRP A 24 9.04 -2.39 -5.35
N THR A 25 8.47 -1.94 -6.47
CA THR A 25 8.48 -0.51 -6.84
C THR A 25 7.76 0.33 -5.78
N MET A 26 6.57 -0.11 -5.33
CA MET A 26 5.82 0.59 -4.28
C MET A 26 6.56 0.58 -2.94
N ALA A 27 7.16 -0.54 -2.54
CA ALA A 27 7.93 -0.63 -1.31
C ALA A 27 9.12 0.35 -1.31
N LEU A 28 9.88 0.42 -2.39
CA LEU A 28 10.99 1.37 -2.55
C LEU A 28 10.50 2.82 -2.56
N ALA A 29 9.44 3.11 -3.32
CA ALA A 29 8.86 4.45 -3.35
C ALA A 29 8.38 4.90 -1.97
N MET A 30 7.73 4.02 -1.20
CA MET A 30 7.29 4.32 0.17
C MET A 30 8.46 4.63 1.11
N ILE A 31 9.58 3.90 1.02
CA ILE A 31 10.79 4.17 1.83
C ILE A 31 11.30 5.59 1.53
N VAL A 32 11.40 5.96 0.25
CA VAL A 32 11.83 7.30 -0.15
C VAL A 32 10.83 8.36 0.33
N LEU A 33 9.53 8.12 0.15
CA LEU A 33 8.48 9.05 0.54
C LEU A 33 8.42 9.27 2.06
N TRP A 34 8.59 8.23 2.88
CA TRP A 34 8.66 8.39 4.33
C TRP A 34 9.90 9.15 4.77
N GLY A 35 11.09 8.80 4.27
CA GLY A 35 12.33 9.49 4.61
C GLY A 35 12.29 10.96 4.22
N THR A 36 11.92 11.26 2.98
CA THR A 36 11.83 12.64 2.48
C THR A 36 10.69 13.42 3.13
N GLY A 37 9.52 12.77 3.34
CA GLY A 37 8.36 13.38 3.99
C GLY A 37 8.64 13.73 5.45
N TYR A 38 9.41 12.91 6.18
CA TYR A 38 9.85 13.23 7.52
C TYR A 38 10.68 14.53 7.55
N PHE A 39 11.67 14.68 6.66
CA PHE A 39 12.49 15.91 6.58
C PHE A 39 11.71 17.11 6.04
N ILE A 40 10.64 16.94 5.27
CA ILE A 40 9.76 18.03 4.86
C ILE A 40 8.94 18.52 6.05
N GLY A 41 8.41 17.58 6.86
CA GLY A 41 7.61 17.90 8.04
C GLY A 41 8.44 18.42 9.24
N ALA A 42 9.72 18.00 9.34
CA ALA A 42 10.67 18.42 10.37
C ALA A 42 12.00 18.82 9.70
N PRO A 43 12.08 20.01 9.10
CA PRO A 43 13.27 20.45 8.38
C PRO A 43 14.50 20.48 9.27
N MET A 44 15.64 20.06 8.70
CA MET A 44 16.94 20.18 9.36
C MET A 44 17.28 21.65 9.62
N PRO A 45 18.03 21.96 10.69
CA PRO A 45 18.51 23.32 10.94
C PRO A 45 19.21 23.88 9.69
N SER A 46 18.94 25.15 9.40
CA SER A 46 19.62 25.86 8.31
C SER A 46 21.11 25.96 8.61
N VAL A 47 21.95 25.64 7.63
CA VAL A 47 23.38 25.89 7.72
C VAL A 47 23.70 27.34 7.38
N PRO A 48 24.77 27.95 7.98
CA PRO A 48 25.24 29.27 7.60
C PRO A 48 25.67 29.31 6.12
N GLY A 49 25.38 30.38 5.43
CA GLY A 49 25.76 30.57 4.02
C GLY A 49 24.65 31.19 3.18
N GLU A 50 24.95 31.49 1.93
CA GLU A 50 23.99 32.02 0.97
C GLU A 50 22.93 30.96 0.64
N ALA A 51 21.65 31.35 0.58
CA ALA A 51 20.54 30.47 0.23
C ALA A 51 20.73 29.83 -1.16
N SER A 52 21.42 30.54 -2.07
CA SER A 52 21.78 30.06 -3.41
C SER A 52 22.74 28.87 -3.42
N GLU A 53 23.41 28.58 -2.30
CA GLU A 53 24.34 27.46 -2.15
C GLU A 53 23.78 26.30 -1.34
N ASN A 54 22.60 26.47 -0.75
CA ASN A 54 21.98 25.52 0.19
C ASN A 54 20.70 24.88 -0.37
N TYR A 55 20.83 23.99 -1.36
CA TYR A 55 19.70 23.34 -2.04
C TYR A 55 19.23 22.02 -1.41
N LEU A 56 19.73 21.62 -0.25
CA LEU A 56 19.43 20.30 0.33
C LEU A 56 17.93 20.05 0.47
N MET A 57 17.16 21.02 1.03
CA MET A 57 15.72 20.89 1.16
C MET A 57 15.00 20.87 -0.20
N GLY A 58 15.56 21.56 -1.21
CA GLY A 58 15.07 21.48 -2.59
C GLY A 58 15.23 20.08 -3.19
N TYR A 59 16.38 19.45 -2.99
CA TYR A 59 16.61 18.06 -3.42
C TYR A 59 15.71 17.05 -2.69
N ILE A 60 15.48 17.24 -1.37
CA ILE A 60 14.57 16.39 -0.60
C ILE A 60 13.13 16.50 -1.13
N ARG A 61 12.65 17.73 -1.39
CA ARG A 61 11.32 17.94 -2.02
C ARG A 61 11.25 17.35 -3.42
N PHE A 62 12.28 17.53 -4.24
CA PHE A 62 12.34 16.94 -5.57
C PHE A 62 12.25 15.41 -5.49
N ALA A 63 13.04 14.78 -4.62
CA ALA A 63 13.00 13.32 -4.44
C ALA A 63 11.61 12.85 -3.95
N HIS A 64 10.96 13.60 -3.06
CA HIS A 64 9.61 13.31 -2.58
C HIS A 64 8.59 13.36 -3.73
N PHE A 65 8.61 14.41 -4.53
CA PHE A 65 7.70 14.57 -5.65
C PHE A 65 7.93 13.52 -6.73
N ALA A 66 9.20 13.26 -7.10
CA ALA A 66 9.55 12.22 -8.05
C ALA A 66 9.08 10.83 -7.60
N ALA A 67 9.33 10.48 -6.33
CA ALA A 67 8.83 9.23 -5.75
C ALA A 67 7.29 9.20 -5.68
N GLY A 68 6.63 10.33 -5.44
CA GLY A 68 5.18 10.47 -5.47
C GLY A 68 4.58 10.18 -6.85
N TYR A 69 5.21 10.65 -7.91
CA TYR A 69 4.82 10.30 -9.28
C TYR A 69 5.00 8.81 -9.57
N VAL A 70 6.14 8.23 -9.18
CA VAL A 70 6.38 6.78 -9.34
C VAL A 70 5.32 5.99 -8.58
N PHE A 71 5.02 6.38 -7.34
CA PHE A 71 4.00 5.76 -6.49
C PHE A 71 2.61 5.80 -7.14
N ALA A 72 2.18 6.97 -7.67
CA ALA A 72 0.89 7.14 -8.33
C ALA A 72 0.78 6.32 -9.62
N LEU A 73 1.81 6.37 -10.48
CA LEU A 73 1.84 5.61 -11.73
C LEU A 73 1.86 4.10 -11.49
N ALA A 74 2.65 3.65 -10.51
CA ALA A 74 2.67 2.24 -10.12
C ALA A 74 1.30 1.78 -9.57
N PHE A 75 0.60 2.62 -8.81
CA PHE A 75 -0.75 2.30 -8.33
C PHE A 75 -1.77 2.22 -9.46
N LEU A 76 -1.73 3.14 -10.43
CA LEU A 76 -2.58 3.08 -11.63
C LEU A 76 -2.31 1.81 -12.45
N PHE A 77 -1.03 1.47 -12.64
CA PHE A 77 -0.64 0.21 -13.27
C PHE A 77 -1.19 -1.00 -12.52
N ARG A 78 -1.20 -0.97 -11.19
CA ARG A 78 -1.75 -2.04 -10.35
C ARG A 78 -3.26 -2.19 -10.50
N ILE A 79 -4.00 -1.09 -10.63
CA ILE A 79 -5.44 -1.11 -10.92
C ILE A 79 -5.69 -1.74 -12.29
N TYR A 80 -4.94 -1.33 -13.31
CA TYR A 80 -5.03 -1.95 -14.63
C TYR A 80 -4.77 -3.46 -14.55
N TRP A 81 -3.72 -3.89 -13.83
CA TRP A 81 -3.39 -5.30 -13.70
C TRP A 81 -4.42 -6.09 -12.89
N ALA A 82 -5.18 -5.44 -12.01
CA ALA A 82 -6.31 -6.08 -11.34
C ALA A 82 -7.45 -6.46 -12.31
N ILE A 83 -7.56 -5.78 -13.45
CA ILE A 83 -8.57 -6.06 -14.48
C ILE A 83 -8.11 -7.21 -15.39
N VAL A 84 -6.85 -7.17 -15.88
CA VAL A 84 -6.35 -8.10 -16.90
C VAL A 84 -5.60 -9.31 -16.31
N GLY A 85 -5.11 -9.24 -15.08
CA GLY A 85 -4.34 -10.27 -14.42
C GLY A 85 -5.18 -11.44 -13.88
N ASN A 86 -4.50 -12.36 -13.20
CA ASN A 86 -5.11 -13.54 -12.63
C ASN A 86 -6.06 -13.23 -11.46
N LYS A 87 -6.75 -14.25 -10.92
CA LYS A 87 -7.68 -14.10 -9.80
C LYS A 87 -7.04 -13.48 -8.56
N HIS A 88 -5.76 -13.78 -8.28
CA HIS A 88 -5.03 -13.26 -7.13
C HIS A 88 -4.64 -11.79 -7.29
N ALA A 89 -4.48 -11.32 -8.55
CA ALA A 89 -4.21 -9.92 -8.83
C ALA A 89 -5.38 -9.00 -8.43
N ARG A 90 -6.63 -9.45 -8.49
CA ARG A 90 -7.83 -8.66 -8.21
C ARG A 90 -8.36 -8.77 -6.78
N GLU A 91 -7.87 -9.71 -5.97
CA GLU A 91 -8.38 -10.02 -4.63
C GLU A 91 -8.54 -8.77 -3.74
N ILE A 92 -7.50 -7.93 -3.68
CA ILE A 92 -7.50 -6.75 -2.80
C ILE A 92 -8.42 -5.60 -3.26
N PHE A 93 -8.86 -5.59 -4.52
CA PHE A 93 -9.77 -4.56 -5.05
C PHE A 93 -11.23 -4.99 -5.02
N LEU A 94 -11.49 -6.29 -5.08
CA LEU A 94 -12.86 -6.84 -5.08
C LEU A 94 -13.42 -7.09 -3.68
N VAL A 95 -12.72 -6.66 -2.63
CA VAL A 95 -13.17 -6.84 -1.23
C VAL A 95 -14.59 -6.31 -0.98
N PRO A 96 -14.97 -5.09 -1.42
CA PRO A 96 -16.33 -4.61 -1.18
C PRO A 96 -17.41 -5.53 -1.77
N LEU A 97 -17.17 -6.10 -2.95
CA LEU A 97 -18.07 -7.05 -3.58
C LEU A 97 -18.08 -8.41 -2.84
N SER A 98 -16.91 -8.85 -2.40
CA SER A 98 -16.77 -10.10 -1.64
C SER A 98 -17.46 -10.03 -0.28
N MET A 99 -17.51 -8.87 0.36
CA MET A 99 -18.20 -8.64 1.63
C MET A 99 -19.72 -8.78 1.53
N LEU A 100 -20.31 -8.76 0.34
CA LEU A 100 -21.73 -9.02 0.12
C LEU A 100 -22.09 -10.50 0.32
N ASP A 101 -21.10 -11.41 0.25
CA ASP A 101 -21.29 -12.83 0.49
C ASP A 101 -21.17 -13.16 1.99
N PRO A 102 -22.22 -13.69 2.65
CA PRO A 102 -22.14 -14.11 4.06
C PRO A 102 -21.06 -15.15 4.35
N THR A 103 -20.66 -15.96 3.35
CA THR A 103 -19.61 -16.96 3.52
C THR A 103 -18.24 -16.31 3.69
N TRP A 104 -18.02 -15.14 3.08
CA TRP A 104 -16.82 -14.35 3.25
C TRP A 104 -16.60 -13.94 4.72
N TRP A 105 -17.67 -13.49 5.41
CA TRP A 105 -17.63 -13.10 6.82
C TRP A 105 -17.31 -14.26 7.75
N ARG A 106 -17.83 -15.46 7.44
CA ARG A 106 -17.46 -16.66 8.20
C ARG A 106 -15.96 -16.96 8.10
N GLY A 107 -15.37 -16.82 6.90
CA GLY A 107 -13.94 -16.93 6.70
C GLY A 107 -13.17 -15.85 7.46
N PHE A 108 -13.63 -14.59 7.40
CA PHE A 108 -13.02 -13.47 8.12
C PHE A 108 -12.94 -13.73 9.64
N PHE A 109 -14.07 -14.04 10.27
CA PHE A 109 -14.11 -14.32 11.71
C PHE A 109 -13.32 -15.59 12.11
N ARG A 110 -13.22 -16.57 11.20
CA ARG A 110 -12.38 -17.75 11.41
C ARG A 110 -10.91 -17.37 11.49
N VAL A 111 -10.42 -16.53 10.57
CA VAL A 111 -9.05 -16.05 10.57
C VAL A 111 -8.78 -15.16 11.79
N VAL A 112 -9.69 -14.24 12.13
CA VAL A 112 -9.59 -13.42 13.36
C VAL A 112 -9.47 -14.31 14.60
N SER A 113 -10.34 -15.34 14.72
CA SER A 113 -10.29 -16.28 15.86
C SER A 113 -8.96 -17.03 15.95
N HIS A 114 -8.32 -17.33 14.81
CA HIS A 114 -6.97 -17.92 14.81
C HIS A 114 -5.93 -16.95 15.34
N TYR A 115 -5.95 -15.69 14.90
CA TYR A 115 -4.98 -14.69 15.38
C TYR A 115 -5.23 -14.27 16.83
N CYS A 116 -6.45 -14.44 17.35
CA CYS A 116 -6.78 -14.29 18.78
C CYS A 116 -6.47 -15.55 19.61
N PHE A 117 -5.78 -16.55 19.05
CA PHE A 117 -5.41 -17.82 19.71
C PHE A 117 -6.60 -18.68 20.17
N ILE A 118 -7.82 -18.40 19.68
CA ILE A 118 -9.02 -19.19 19.99
C ILE A 118 -9.02 -20.49 19.17
N ARG A 119 -8.52 -20.45 17.93
CA ARG A 119 -8.41 -21.60 17.02
C ARG A 119 -6.95 -21.97 16.76
N PRO A 120 -6.56 -23.26 16.93
CA PRO A 120 -5.17 -23.67 16.79
C PRO A 120 -4.68 -23.74 15.33
N LYS A 121 -5.56 -24.00 14.37
CA LYS A 121 -5.19 -24.16 12.95
C LYS A 121 -5.88 -23.13 12.08
N ASN A 122 -5.11 -22.56 11.15
CA ASN A 122 -5.62 -21.74 10.05
C ASN A 122 -5.71 -22.57 8.77
N ASP A 123 -6.66 -22.26 7.90
CA ASP A 123 -6.76 -22.89 6.59
C ASP A 123 -5.65 -22.35 5.68
N TRP A 124 -5.12 -23.19 4.80
CA TRP A 124 -4.14 -22.75 3.81
C TRP A 124 -4.81 -21.91 2.73
N HIS A 125 -4.19 -20.78 2.40
CA HIS A 125 -4.65 -19.87 1.35
C HIS A 125 -3.53 -19.68 0.32
N LEU A 126 -3.84 -19.84 -0.98
CA LEU A 126 -2.87 -19.57 -2.04
C LEU A 126 -2.61 -18.07 -2.21
N GLY A 127 -3.67 -17.25 -2.17
CA GLY A 127 -3.61 -15.79 -2.20
C GLY A 127 -3.67 -15.19 -0.79
N HIS A 128 -4.45 -14.12 -0.64
CA HIS A 128 -4.72 -13.50 0.64
C HIS A 128 -5.91 -14.18 1.35
N ASN A 129 -5.82 -14.32 2.68
CA ASN A 129 -6.98 -14.68 3.48
C ASN A 129 -7.92 -13.46 3.65
N GLN A 130 -9.14 -13.67 4.14
CA GLN A 130 -10.18 -12.62 4.21
C GLN A 130 -9.74 -11.43 5.09
N LEU A 131 -9.05 -11.67 6.19
CA LEU A 131 -8.53 -10.60 7.05
C LEU A 131 -7.45 -9.80 6.34
N ALA A 132 -6.51 -10.48 5.66
CA ALA A 132 -5.49 -9.82 4.87
C ALA A 132 -6.10 -9.01 3.72
N MET A 133 -7.10 -9.54 3.02
CA MET A 133 -7.83 -8.80 1.98
C MET A 133 -8.48 -7.54 2.53
N ALA A 134 -9.18 -7.64 3.68
CA ALA A 134 -9.83 -6.48 4.32
C ALA A 134 -8.80 -5.42 4.73
N ALA A 135 -7.69 -5.83 5.35
CA ALA A 135 -6.61 -4.93 5.74
C ALA A 135 -5.95 -4.26 4.51
N MET A 136 -5.66 -5.04 3.46
CA MET A 136 -5.07 -4.51 2.22
C MET A 136 -6.00 -3.52 1.53
N PHE A 137 -7.30 -3.78 1.47
CA PHE A 137 -8.25 -2.84 0.89
C PHE A 137 -8.41 -1.60 1.79
N GLY A 138 -8.81 -1.78 3.04
CA GLY A 138 -9.16 -0.68 3.95
C GLY A 138 -7.98 0.19 4.33
N MET A 139 -6.82 -0.43 4.58
CA MET A 139 -5.66 0.33 5.01
C MET A 139 -4.77 0.76 3.83
N TYR A 140 -4.41 -0.18 2.96
CA TYR A 140 -3.46 0.11 1.90
C TYR A 140 -4.12 0.78 0.68
N VAL A 141 -5.18 0.20 0.08
CA VAL A 141 -5.78 0.74 -1.15
C VAL A 141 -6.39 2.12 -0.89
N LEU A 142 -7.25 2.24 0.13
CA LEU A 142 -7.88 3.52 0.45
C LEU A 142 -6.87 4.56 0.94
N GLY A 143 -5.91 4.15 1.79
CA GLY A 143 -4.82 5.03 2.23
C GLY A 143 -3.96 5.51 1.07
N THR A 144 -3.62 4.65 0.11
CA THR A 144 -2.88 5.02 -1.10
C THR A 144 -3.63 6.03 -1.95
N VAL A 145 -4.94 5.82 -2.19
CA VAL A 145 -5.77 6.79 -2.93
C VAL A 145 -5.78 8.14 -2.21
N PHE A 146 -5.98 8.14 -0.90
CA PHE A 146 -5.96 9.35 -0.10
C PHE A 146 -4.61 10.09 -0.18
N MET A 147 -3.49 9.35 -0.07
CA MET A 147 -2.14 9.93 -0.18
C MET A 147 -1.86 10.53 -1.56
N ILE A 148 -2.30 9.87 -2.63
CA ILE A 148 -2.15 10.38 -4.00
C ILE A 148 -2.95 11.67 -4.18
N VAL A 149 -4.22 11.66 -3.77
CA VAL A 149 -5.12 12.82 -3.93
C VAL A 149 -4.62 14.02 -3.13
N THR A 150 -4.30 13.83 -1.85
CA THR A 150 -3.80 14.92 -1.00
C THR A 150 -2.39 15.35 -1.40
N GLY A 151 -1.53 14.42 -1.81
CA GLY A 151 -0.18 14.72 -2.28
C GLY A 151 -0.17 15.59 -3.54
N PHE A 152 -1.00 15.28 -4.53
CA PHE A 152 -1.15 16.13 -5.72
C PHE A 152 -1.85 17.46 -5.42
N ALA A 153 -2.77 17.50 -4.45
CA ALA A 153 -3.36 18.77 -4.01
C ALA A 153 -2.30 19.71 -3.41
N LEU A 154 -1.44 19.21 -2.54
CA LEU A 154 -0.33 19.98 -1.96
C LEU A 154 0.75 20.33 -2.98
N TYR A 155 1.06 19.41 -3.91
CA TYR A 155 1.98 19.70 -5.01
C TYR A 155 1.46 20.85 -5.89
N GLY A 156 0.15 20.86 -6.19
CA GLY A 156 -0.49 21.87 -7.03
C GLY A 156 -0.50 23.27 -6.41
N GLU A 157 -0.42 23.41 -5.07
CA GLU A 157 -0.27 24.72 -4.41
C GLU A 157 1.06 25.39 -4.75
N GLY A 158 2.13 24.61 -4.89
CA GLY A 158 3.46 25.11 -5.26
C GLY A 158 3.63 25.36 -6.75
N THR A 159 2.60 25.10 -7.58
CA THR A 159 2.64 25.26 -9.04
C THR A 159 1.85 26.49 -9.49
N LEU A 160 2.01 26.86 -10.77
CA LEU A 160 1.25 27.98 -11.34
C LEU A 160 -0.26 27.71 -11.29
N MET A 161 -1.06 28.74 -11.06
CA MET A 161 -2.51 28.69 -11.15
C MET A 161 -2.90 28.21 -12.57
N GLY A 162 -3.86 27.27 -12.62
CA GLY A 162 -4.26 26.66 -13.89
C GLY A 162 -3.38 25.49 -14.36
N SER A 163 -2.30 25.12 -13.61
CA SER A 163 -1.59 23.88 -13.86
C SER A 163 -2.51 22.68 -13.70
N TRP A 164 -2.14 21.53 -14.29
CA TRP A 164 -2.94 20.33 -14.22
C TRP A 164 -3.19 19.87 -12.77
N ALA A 165 -2.17 19.94 -11.90
CA ALA A 165 -2.29 19.53 -10.50
C ALA A 165 -3.20 20.48 -9.71
N ASN A 166 -3.07 21.80 -9.95
CA ASN A 166 -3.93 22.81 -9.36
C ASN A 166 -5.39 22.60 -9.78
N THR A 167 -5.65 22.43 -11.07
CA THR A 167 -7.01 22.28 -11.60
C THR A 167 -7.65 20.95 -11.21
N MET A 168 -6.88 19.84 -11.25
CA MET A 168 -7.43 18.50 -11.02
C MET A 168 -7.51 18.11 -9.54
N PHE A 169 -6.71 18.73 -8.67
CA PHE A 169 -6.64 18.33 -7.25
C PHE A 169 -6.78 19.51 -6.29
N THR A 170 -5.91 20.53 -6.36
CA THR A 170 -5.85 21.61 -5.38
C THR A 170 -7.18 22.34 -5.25
N SER A 171 -7.82 22.66 -6.40
CA SER A 171 -9.01 23.50 -6.50
C SER A 171 -10.23 22.97 -5.72
N TRP A 172 -10.32 21.66 -5.50
CA TRP A 172 -11.45 21.05 -4.79
C TRP A 172 -11.04 20.32 -3.49
N VAL A 173 -9.84 19.72 -3.44
CA VAL A 173 -9.38 18.97 -2.25
C VAL A 173 -9.20 19.90 -1.05
N ILE A 174 -8.54 21.05 -1.26
CA ILE A 174 -8.28 21.99 -0.18
C ILE A 174 -9.59 22.56 0.38
N PRO A 175 -10.52 23.11 -0.41
CA PRO A 175 -11.80 23.57 0.10
C PRO A 175 -12.66 22.47 0.73
N LEU A 176 -12.55 21.22 0.23
CA LEU A 176 -13.30 20.09 0.78
C LEU A 176 -12.83 19.70 2.19
N ILE A 177 -11.50 19.71 2.42
CA ILE A 177 -10.91 19.36 3.72
C ILE A 177 -10.94 20.55 4.68
N GLY A 178 -10.91 21.79 4.14
CA GLY A 178 -11.01 23.03 4.89
C GLY A 178 -9.95 24.05 4.46
N ASP A 179 -8.69 23.77 4.70
CA ASP A 179 -7.57 24.62 4.32
C ASP A 179 -6.30 23.78 4.03
N SER A 180 -5.26 24.45 3.53
CA SER A 180 -3.97 23.84 3.21
C SER A 180 -3.32 23.16 4.42
N GLN A 181 -3.37 23.79 5.59
CA GLN A 181 -2.77 23.25 6.81
C GLN A 181 -3.44 21.96 7.25
N LEU A 182 -4.76 21.87 7.13
CA LEU A 182 -5.51 20.63 7.40
C LEU A 182 -5.15 19.53 6.40
N VAL A 183 -4.99 19.85 5.11
CA VAL A 183 -4.54 18.87 4.11
C VAL A 183 -3.14 18.35 4.46
N HIS A 184 -2.19 19.21 4.83
CA HIS A 184 -0.87 18.80 5.31
C HIS A 184 -0.97 17.86 6.51
N THR A 185 -1.81 18.22 7.49
CA THR A 185 -2.01 17.41 8.70
C THR A 185 -2.56 16.02 8.36
N TRP A 186 -3.61 15.93 7.54
CA TRP A 186 -4.20 14.66 7.15
C TRP A 186 -3.27 13.81 6.27
N HIS A 187 -2.52 14.44 5.36
CA HIS A 187 -1.50 13.75 4.57
C HIS A 187 -0.42 13.14 5.46
N HIS A 188 0.07 13.89 6.43
CA HIS A 188 1.06 13.40 7.41
C HIS A 188 0.51 12.29 8.30
N LEU A 189 -0.71 12.42 8.82
CA LEU A 189 -1.37 11.38 9.61
C LEU A 189 -1.57 10.09 8.80
N CYS A 190 -1.99 10.20 7.53
CA CYS A 190 -2.13 9.05 6.65
C CYS A 190 -0.77 8.42 6.32
N ALA A 191 0.31 9.20 6.22
CA ALA A 191 1.67 8.65 6.07
C ALA A 191 2.06 7.78 7.27
N TRP A 192 1.78 8.22 8.51
CA TRP A 192 1.96 7.41 9.71
C TRP A 192 1.06 6.18 9.74
N TYR A 193 -0.19 6.30 9.30
CA TYR A 193 -1.10 5.16 9.20
C TYR A 193 -0.56 4.08 8.25
N LEU A 194 -0.04 4.46 7.07
CA LEU A 194 0.60 3.53 6.13
C LEU A 194 1.93 2.98 6.65
N PHE A 195 2.68 3.76 7.44
CA PHE A 195 3.89 3.27 8.10
C PHE A 195 3.56 2.12 9.07
N TRP A 196 2.58 2.30 9.95
CA TRP A 196 2.13 1.26 10.86
C TRP A 196 1.52 0.06 10.14
N PHE A 197 0.76 0.32 9.07
CA PHE A 197 0.30 -0.77 8.20
C PHE A 197 1.46 -1.62 7.67
N THR A 198 2.55 -0.99 7.23
CA THR A 198 3.71 -1.72 6.70
C THR A 198 4.41 -2.57 7.78
N ILE A 199 4.55 -2.05 9.00
CA ILE A 199 5.12 -2.83 10.12
C ILE A 199 4.24 -4.06 10.42
N VAL A 200 2.95 -3.85 10.51
CA VAL A 200 1.97 -4.93 10.74
C VAL A 200 1.96 -5.94 9.59
N HIS A 201 2.03 -5.47 8.33
CA HIS A 201 2.13 -6.30 7.15
C HIS A 201 3.38 -7.19 7.18
N LEU A 202 4.54 -6.62 7.44
CA LEU A 202 5.79 -7.38 7.56
C LEU A 202 5.71 -8.45 8.65
N TYR A 203 5.18 -8.08 9.82
CA TYR A 203 4.98 -9.05 10.92
C TYR A 203 4.11 -10.24 10.48
N PHE A 204 2.94 -9.97 9.88
CA PHE A 204 2.02 -11.04 9.48
C PHE A 204 2.57 -11.89 8.34
N VAL A 205 3.27 -11.30 7.39
CA VAL A 205 3.88 -12.04 6.27
C VAL A 205 4.97 -12.98 6.77
N ILE A 206 5.86 -12.51 7.66
CA ILE A 206 6.92 -13.34 8.26
C ILE A 206 6.31 -14.43 9.15
N ARG A 207 5.33 -14.08 9.98
CA ARG A 207 4.64 -15.03 10.84
C ARG A 207 3.97 -16.14 10.02
N GLU A 208 3.23 -15.77 8.95
CA GLU A 208 2.58 -16.74 8.07
C GLU A 208 3.60 -17.62 7.34
N ASP A 209 4.72 -17.04 6.88
CA ASP A 209 5.81 -17.79 6.24
C ASP A 209 6.41 -18.86 7.17
N ILE A 210 6.46 -18.59 8.48
CA ILE A 210 6.99 -19.53 9.50
C ILE A 210 5.92 -20.57 9.88
N THR A 211 4.66 -20.12 10.11
CA THR A 211 3.65 -20.98 10.76
C THR A 211 2.83 -21.81 9.78
N SER A 212 2.66 -21.38 8.52
CA SER A 212 1.87 -22.11 7.53
C SER A 212 2.62 -23.28 6.88
N GLY A 213 3.96 -23.29 6.94
CA GLY A 213 4.78 -24.23 6.18
C GLY A 213 4.80 -23.98 4.68
N LEU A 214 4.31 -22.81 4.23
CA LEU A 214 4.30 -22.38 2.81
C LEU A 214 5.39 -21.33 2.55
N THR A 215 5.87 -21.27 1.30
CA THR A 215 6.85 -20.26 0.85
C THR A 215 6.15 -18.92 0.59
N VAL A 216 5.75 -18.18 1.65
CA VAL A 216 4.98 -16.94 1.54
C VAL A 216 5.86 -15.78 1.08
N VAL A 217 6.97 -15.52 1.78
CA VAL A 217 7.90 -14.43 1.48
C VAL A 217 8.56 -14.62 0.13
N SER A 218 9.14 -15.79 -0.13
CA SER A 218 9.84 -16.07 -1.39
C SER A 218 8.92 -16.09 -2.60
N SER A 219 7.62 -16.34 -2.42
CA SER A 219 6.64 -16.26 -3.52
C SER A 219 6.51 -14.84 -4.09
N MET A 220 6.82 -13.80 -3.32
CA MET A 220 6.82 -12.41 -3.81
C MET A 220 8.07 -12.08 -4.66
N ILE A 221 9.04 -13.00 -4.71
CA ILE A 221 10.21 -12.92 -5.61
C ILE A 221 10.00 -13.87 -6.80
N SER A 222 9.70 -15.14 -6.53
CA SER A 222 9.60 -16.20 -7.54
C SER A 222 8.26 -16.20 -8.30
N GLY A 223 7.17 -15.80 -7.66
CA GLY A 223 5.79 -15.94 -8.12
C GLY A 223 5.13 -17.24 -7.69
N TRP A 224 5.92 -18.22 -7.25
CA TRP A 224 5.47 -19.56 -6.91
C TRP A 224 5.33 -19.74 -5.40
N ARG A 225 4.25 -20.38 -5.01
CA ARG A 225 4.02 -20.84 -3.63
C ARG A 225 4.14 -22.34 -3.56
N ASP A 226 4.92 -22.82 -2.60
CA ASP A 226 5.21 -24.24 -2.42
C ASP A 226 5.17 -24.59 -0.92
N VAL A 227 5.13 -25.88 -0.61
CA VAL A 227 5.27 -26.40 0.74
C VAL A 227 6.76 -26.42 1.07
N LYS A 228 7.12 -25.94 2.26
CA LYS A 228 8.49 -26.00 2.78
C LYS A 228 8.82 -27.44 3.16
N ASN A 229 9.98 -27.92 2.68
CA ASN A 229 10.56 -29.20 3.10
C ASN A 229 11.16 -29.09 4.51
#